data_828fb2fa64e78ae6fb88fd28a12570bc
#
_entry.id   828fb2fa64e78ae6fb88fd28a12570bc
#
_cell.length_a   1.000
_cell.length_b   1.000
_cell.length_c   1.000
_cell.angle_alpha   90.00
_cell.angle_beta   90.00
_cell.angle_gamma   90.00
#
_symmetry.space_group_name_H-M   'P 1'
#
loop_
_entity.id
_entity.type
_entity.pdbx_description
1 polymer ?
#
loop_
_entity_poly.entity_id
_entity_poly.type
_entity_poly.pdbx_seq_one_letter_code
_entity_poly.pdbx_strand_id
1 'polypeptide(L)'
;AEAANRQALLVYQQRILNAFRETNDALTGSQKKSEQFELQARRVQALREFARLSRLRFDKGVSGYLEVLVADNELFAAELAAVGLQAERYSQLVNGYQAMGGGWVDIASAMAPPPQDLK
;
A
#
# COMPACT_ATOMS: atom_id res chain seq x y z
N ALA A 1 47.65 -0.17 -5.79
CA ALA A 1 46.76 0.52 -6.73
C ALA A 1 45.73 -0.40 -7.39
N GLU A 2 46.12 -1.57 -7.89
CA GLU A 2 45.17 -2.53 -8.49
C GLU A 2 44.22 -3.16 -7.46
N ALA A 3 44.69 -3.47 -6.24
CA ALA A 3 43.86 -4.03 -5.18
C ALA A 3 42.81 -3.05 -4.69
N ALA A 4 43.10 -1.75 -4.61
CA ALA A 4 42.14 -0.72 -4.24
C ALA A 4 41.07 -0.53 -5.31
N ASN A 5 41.42 -0.60 -6.60
CA ASN A 5 40.48 -0.53 -7.71
C ASN A 5 39.53 -1.74 -7.74
N ARG A 6 40.04 -2.93 -7.45
CA ARG A 6 39.20 -4.14 -7.34
C ARG A 6 38.25 -4.07 -6.17
N GLN A 7 38.65 -3.56 -5.02
CA GLN A 7 37.80 -3.36 -3.86
C GLN A 7 36.69 -2.34 -4.18
N ALA A 8 37.03 -1.24 -4.81
CA ALA A 8 36.05 -0.23 -5.22
C ALA A 8 35.00 -0.79 -6.19
N LEU A 9 35.45 -1.63 -7.13
CA LEU A 9 34.56 -2.28 -8.10
C LEU A 9 33.61 -3.29 -7.41
N LEU A 10 34.12 -4.09 -6.48
CA LEU A 10 33.33 -5.05 -5.72
C LEU A 10 32.29 -4.34 -4.83
N VAL A 11 32.66 -3.25 -4.17
CA VAL A 11 31.73 -2.43 -3.37
C VAL A 11 30.66 -1.84 -4.25
N TYR A 12 31.01 -1.34 -5.43
CA TYR A 12 30.05 -0.81 -6.41
C TYR A 12 29.06 -1.87 -6.88
N GLN A 13 29.53 -3.05 -7.24
CA GLN A 13 28.69 -4.17 -7.62
C GLN A 13 27.73 -4.59 -6.50
N GLN A 14 28.23 -4.61 -5.26
CA GLN A 14 27.43 -4.96 -4.09
C GLN A 14 26.32 -3.93 -3.83
N ARG A 15 26.61 -2.64 -4.02
CA ARG A 15 25.62 -1.57 -3.91
C ARG A 15 24.52 -1.70 -4.96
N ILE A 16 24.88 -2.01 -6.21
CA ILE A 16 23.90 -2.24 -7.29
C ILE A 16 23.02 -3.43 -6.98
N LEU A 17 23.59 -4.54 -6.51
CA LEU A 17 22.82 -5.73 -6.13
C LEU A 17 21.87 -5.46 -4.97
N ASN A 18 22.30 -4.71 -3.96
CA ASN A 18 21.46 -4.33 -2.83
C ASN A 18 20.31 -3.42 -3.27
N ALA A 19 20.57 -2.42 -4.11
CA ALA A 19 19.56 -1.55 -4.66
C ALA A 19 18.51 -2.34 -5.50
N PHE A 20 18.99 -3.30 -6.27
CA PHE A 20 18.11 -4.17 -7.06
C PHE A 20 17.22 -5.06 -6.17
N ARG A 21 17.78 -5.61 -5.08
CA ARG A 21 17.03 -6.37 -4.09
C ARG A 21 15.96 -5.54 -3.42
N GLU A 22 16.33 -4.34 -2.95
CA GLU A 22 15.38 -3.43 -2.30
C GLU A 22 14.23 -3.05 -3.23
N THR A 23 14.53 -2.80 -4.50
CA THR A 23 13.50 -2.50 -5.51
C THR A 23 12.60 -3.70 -5.75
N ASN A 24 13.16 -4.90 -5.88
CA ASN A 24 12.38 -6.13 -6.03
C ASN A 24 11.50 -6.42 -4.81
N ASP A 25 12.03 -6.25 -3.60
CA ASP A 25 11.27 -6.46 -2.37
C ASP A 25 10.12 -5.45 -2.24
N ALA A 26 10.35 -4.20 -2.61
CA ALA A 26 9.31 -3.17 -2.63
C ALA A 26 8.21 -3.47 -3.64
N LEU A 27 8.55 -3.91 -4.85
CA LEU A 27 7.60 -4.31 -5.88
C LEU A 27 6.78 -5.53 -5.45
N THR A 28 7.44 -6.55 -4.90
CA THR A 28 6.77 -7.76 -4.41
C THR A 28 5.81 -7.43 -3.26
N GLY A 29 6.23 -6.58 -2.32
CA GLY A 29 5.40 -6.11 -1.21
C GLY A 29 4.18 -5.33 -1.70
N SER A 30 4.35 -4.45 -2.68
CA SER A 30 3.26 -3.69 -3.31
C SER A 30 2.26 -4.61 -4.01
N GLN A 31 2.72 -5.61 -4.74
CA GLN A 31 1.86 -6.59 -5.41
C GLN A 31 1.05 -7.41 -4.42
N LYS A 32 1.67 -7.90 -3.35
CA LYS A 32 0.99 -8.66 -2.29
C LYS A 32 -0.11 -7.84 -1.62
N LYS A 33 0.14 -6.57 -1.35
CA LYS A 33 -0.86 -5.70 -0.75
C LYS A 33 -2.01 -5.38 -1.69
N SER A 34 -1.75 -5.23 -2.98
CA SER A 34 -2.78 -5.08 -4.00
C SER A 34 -3.67 -6.34 -4.09
N GLU A 35 -3.07 -7.52 -4.05
CA GLU A 35 -3.80 -8.78 -4.03
C GLU A 35 -4.67 -8.92 -2.77
N GLN A 36 -4.14 -8.58 -1.61
CA GLN A 36 -4.89 -8.59 -0.34
C GLN A 36 -6.08 -7.62 -0.40
N PHE A 37 -5.89 -6.44 -0.95
CA PHE A 37 -6.97 -5.48 -1.12
C PHE A 37 -8.07 -6.01 -2.05
N GLU A 38 -7.71 -6.61 -3.17
CA GLU A 38 -8.68 -7.20 -4.10
C GLU A 38 -9.46 -8.34 -3.48
N LEU A 39 -8.80 -9.23 -2.74
CA LEU A 39 -9.45 -10.32 -2.01
C LEU A 39 -10.43 -9.77 -0.97
N GLN A 40 -10.03 -8.75 -0.23
CA GLN A 40 -10.90 -8.12 0.77
C GLN A 40 -12.09 -7.42 0.11
N ALA A 41 -11.89 -6.76 -1.02
CA ALA A 41 -12.98 -6.14 -1.78
C ALA A 41 -14.02 -7.16 -2.26
N ARG A 42 -13.57 -8.32 -2.71
CA ARG A 42 -14.46 -9.43 -3.08
C ARG A 42 -15.22 -9.96 -1.87
N ARG A 43 -14.56 -10.08 -0.74
CA ARG A 43 -15.18 -10.49 0.52
C ARG A 43 -16.27 -9.49 0.95
N VAL A 44 -16.00 -8.20 0.85
CA VAL A 44 -16.99 -7.16 1.13
C VAL A 44 -18.21 -7.30 0.23
N GLN A 45 -18.02 -7.53 -1.07
CA GLN A 45 -19.13 -7.72 -2.00
C GLN A 45 -19.95 -8.97 -1.67
N ALA A 46 -19.30 -10.08 -1.35
CA ALA A 46 -19.99 -11.30 -0.95
C ALA A 46 -20.81 -11.10 0.33
N LEU A 47 -20.27 -10.37 1.30
CA LEU A 47 -20.96 -10.07 2.56
C LEU A 47 -22.10 -9.07 2.36
N ARG A 48 -21.99 -8.12 1.44
CA ARG A 48 -23.13 -7.25 1.05
C ARG A 48 -24.28 -8.05 0.49
N GLU A 49 -23.99 -9.00 -0.37
CA GLU A 49 -25.00 -9.88 -0.94
C GLU A 49 -25.64 -10.76 0.14
N PHE A 50 -24.84 -11.29 1.05
CA PHE A 50 -25.32 -12.04 2.20
C PHE A 50 -26.23 -11.20 3.10
N ALA A 51 -25.85 -9.96 3.38
CA ALA A 51 -26.67 -9.03 4.17
C ALA A 51 -27.99 -8.71 3.46
N ARG A 52 -27.95 -8.50 2.16
CA ARG A 52 -29.15 -8.25 1.34
C ARG A 52 -30.12 -9.43 1.38
N LEU A 53 -29.60 -10.64 1.19
CA LEU A 53 -30.41 -11.86 1.24
C LEU A 53 -30.97 -12.10 2.64
N SER A 54 -30.21 -11.85 3.70
CA SER A 54 -30.66 -11.98 5.08
C SER A 54 -31.83 -11.04 5.37
N ARG A 55 -31.78 -9.80 4.91
CA ARG A 55 -32.90 -8.85 5.04
C ARG A 55 -34.11 -9.29 4.26
N LEU A 56 -33.92 -9.79 3.05
CA LEU A 56 -35.03 -10.28 2.22
C LEU A 56 -35.70 -11.48 2.89
N ARG A 57 -34.96 -12.41 3.46
CA ARG A 57 -35.49 -13.55 4.20
C ARG A 57 -36.21 -13.13 5.46
N PHE A 58 -35.72 -12.12 6.15
CA PHE A 58 -36.39 -11.55 7.30
C PHE A 58 -37.73 -10.89 6.91
N ASP A 59 -37.72 -10.07 5.86
CA ASP A 59 -38.90 -9.37 5.37
C ASP A 59 -40.01 -10.34 4.92
N LYS A 60 -39.62 -11.50 4.41
CA LYS A 60 -40.54 -12.59 4.02
C LYS A 60 -40.89 -13.56 5.15
N GLY A 61 -40.40 -13.31 6.35
CA GLY A 61 -40.69 -14.12 7.51
C GLY A 61 -40.04 -15.50 7.56
N VAL A 62 -39.00 -15.76 6.70
CA VAL A 62 -38.31 -17.06 6.60
C VAL A 62 -37.26 -17.18 7.68
N SER A 63 -36.61 -16.11 8.09
CA SER A 63 -35.56 -16.11 9.10
C SER A 63 -35.73 -15.00 10.13
N GLY A 64 -35.07 -15.17 11.29
CA GLY A 64 -35.10 -14.20 12.39
C GLY A 64 -34.19 -13.00 12.13
N TYR A 65 -34.44 -11.93 12.89
CA TYR A 65 -33.67 -10.68 12.82
C TYR A 65 -32.20 -10.86 13.25
N LEU A 66 -31.90 -11.85 14.07
CA LEU A 66 -30.53 -12.17 14.50
C LEU A 66 -29.60 -12.44 13.32
N GLU A 67 -30.09 -13.13 12.29
CA GLU A 67 -29.33 -13.40 11.06
C GLU A 67 -28.97 -12.09 10.33
N VAL A 68 -29.88 -11.11 10.29
CA VAL A 68 -29.61 -9.80 9.73
C VAL A 68 -28.55 -9.05 10.52
N LEU A 69 -28.60 -9.08 11.84
CA LEU A 69 -27.59 -8.45 12.69
C LEU A 69 -26.20 -9.06 12.53
N VAL A 70 -26.12 -10.37 12.46
CA VAL A 70 -24.86 -11.08 12.21
C VAL A 70 -24.29 -10.71 10.85
N ALA A 71 -25.11 -10.69 9.81
CA ALA A 71 -24.70 -10.33 8.47
C ALA A 71 -24.21 -8.88 8.39
N ASP A 72 -24.91 -7.94 9.02
CA ASP A 72 -24.53 -6.54 9.06
C ASP A 72 -23.23 -6.32 9.84
N ASN A 73 -23.02 -7.02 10.96
CA ASN A 73 -21.78 -6.96 11.73
C ASN A 73 -20.58 -7.51 10.96
N GLU A 74 -20.73 -8.62 10.27
CA GLU A 74 -19.66 -9.19 9.44
C GLU A 74 -19.33 -8.27 8.26
N LEU A 75 -20.33 -7.69 7.63
CA LEU A 75 -20.14 -6.72 6.56
C LEU A 75 -19.38 -5.48 7.04
N PHE A 76 -19.78 -4.94 8.18
CA PHE A 76 -19.12 -3.77 8.77
C PHE A 76 -17.64 -4.05 9.11
N ALA A 77 -17.36 -5.20 9.73
CA ALA A 77 -15.99 -5.62 10.02
C ALA A 77 -15.14 -5.78 8.75
N ALA A 78 -15.71 -6.34 7.69
CA ALA A 78 -15.02 -6.50 6.42
C ALA A 78 -14.77 -5.17 5.72
N GLU A 79 -15.72 -4.23 5.79
CA GLU A 79 -15.55 -2.86 5.26
C GLU A 79 -14.46 -2.10 6.01
N LEU A 80 -14.40 -2.19 7.33
CA LEU A 80 -13.33 -1.61 8.13
C LEU A 80 -11.96 -2.18 7.77
N ALA A 81 -11.87 -3.49 7.59
CA ALA A 81 -10.63 -4.14 7.16
C ALA A 81 -10.19 -3.68 5.76
N ALA A 82 -11.14 -3.50 4.85
CA ALA A 82 -10.86 -2.99 3.50
C ALA A 82 -10.33 -1.55 3.54
N VAL A 83 -10.91 -0.68 4.37
CA VAL A 83 -10.43 0.69 4.58
C VAL A 83 -9.03 0.69 5.17
N GLY A 84 -8.75 -0.19 6.13
CA GLY A 84 -7.41 -0.35 6.71
C GLY A 84 -6.36 -0.74 5.67
N LEU A 85 -6.67 -1.70 4.81
CA LEU A 85 -5.78 -2.12 3.72
C LEU A 85 -5.56 -1.01 2.69
N GLN A 86 -6.59 -0.24 2.39
CA GLN A 86 -6.50 0.92 1.51
C GLN A 86 -5.61 2.01 2.10
N ALA A 87 -5.73 2.29 3.39
CA ALA A 87 -4.89 3.23 4.11
C ALA A 87 -3.41 2.80 4.11
N GLU A 88 -3.13 1.52 4.33
CA GLU A 88 -1.78 0.97 4.22
C GLU A 88 -1.19 1.13 2.82
N ARG A 89 -1.99 0.88 1.80
CA ARG A 89 -1.59 1.04 0.40
C ARG A 89 -1.22 2.49 0.09
N TYR A 90 -2.03 3.46 0.52
CA TYR A 90 -1.74 4.88 0.37
C TYR A 90 -0.51 5.30 1.16
N SER A 91 -0.35 4.83 2.38
CA SER A 91 0.81 5.10 3.21
C SER A 91 2.11 4.63 2.54
N GLN A 92 2.10 3.46 1.92
CA GLN A 92 3.26 2.97 1.16
C GLN A 92 3.56 3.80 -0.08
N LEU A 93 2.54 4.22 -0.81
CA LEU A 93 2.71 5.11 -1.96
C LEU A 93 3.31 6.45 -1.54
N VAL A 94 2.84 7.02 -0.46
CA VAL A 94 3.36 8.28 0.09
C VAL A 94 4.81 8.12 0.55
N ASN A 95 5.13 7.04 1.27
CA ASN A 95 6.48 6.76 1.70
C ASN A 95 7.44 6.54 0.53
N GLY A 96 7.00 5.82 -0.50
CA GLY A 96 7.77 5.64 -1.73
C GLY A 96 8.00 6.95 -2.48
N TYR A 97 6.97 7.79 -2.53
CA TYR A 97 7.03 9.10 -3.16
C TYR A 97 7.96 10.04 -2.39
N GLN A 98 7.92 10.04 -1.06
CA GLN A 98 8.83 10.83 -0.22
C GLN A 98 10.27 10.38 -0.36
N ALA A 99 10.52 9.07 -0.45
CA ALA A 99 11.87 8.53 -0.66
C ALA A 99 12.45 8.96 -2.02
N MET A 100 11.62 8.99 -3.07
CA MET A 100 12.03 9.48 -4.39
C MET A 100 12.07 11.00 -4.48
N GLY A 101 11.09 11.68 -3.88
CA GLY A 101 10.94 13.13 -3.90
C GLY A 101 11.92 13.85 -2.99
N GLY A 102 12.33 13.26 -1.87
CA GLY A 102 13.33 13.82 -0.96
C GLY A 102 14.69 14.03 -1.63
N GLY A 103 15.13 13.06 -2.46
CA GLY A 103 16.34 13.19 -3.26
C GLY A 103 16.24 14.28 -4.32
N TRP A 104 15.09 14.46 -4.91
CA TRP A 104 14.82 15.51 -5.91
C TRP A 104 14.85 16.90 -5.31
N VAL A 105 14.28 17.10 -4.14
CA VAL A 105 14.27 18.40 -3.45
C VAL A 105 15.68 18.81 -3.07
N ASP A 106 16.50 17.90 -2.59
CA ASP A 106 17.90 18.17 -2.25
C ASP A 106 18.72 18.58 -3.48
N ILE A 107 18.56 17.88 -4.59
CA ILE A 107 19.21 18.21 -5.86
C ILE A 107 18.73 19.56 -6.39
N ALA A 108 17.42 19.80 -6.35
CA ALA A 108 16.85 21.07 -6.79
C ALA A 108 17.33 22.25 -5.92
N SER A 109 17.45 22.05 -4.61
CA SER A 109 17.97 23.05 -3.68
C SER A 109 19.47 23.36 -3.94
N ALA A 110 20.24 22.34 -4.30
CA ALA A 110 21.65 22.52 -4.64
C ALA A 110 21.88 23.21 -5.98
N MET A 111 20.91 23.11 -6.90
CA MET A 111 20.94 23.76 -8.22
C MET A 111 20.31 25.15 -8.23
N ALA A 112 19.54 25.49 -7.21
CA ALA A 112 18.90 26.80 -7.13
C ALA A 112 19.94 27.91 -6.98
N PRO A 113 19.86 28.99 -7.75
CA PRO A 113 20.74 30.12 -7.56
C PRO A 113 20.49 30.78 -6.18
N PRO A 114 21.52 31.32 -5.54
CA PRO A 114 21.34 32.00 -4.25
C PRO A 114 20.31 33.11 -4.36
N PRO A 115 19.52 33.34 -3.31
CA PRO A 115 18.53 34.40 -3.33
C PRO A 115 19.23 35.74 -3.65
N GLN A 116 18.81 36.38 -4.72
CA GLN A 116 19.26 37.70 -5.03
C GLN A 116 18.64 38.67 -4.02
N ASP A 117 19.45 39.17 -3.12
CA ASP A 117 19.03 40.23 -2.21
C ASP A 117 18.56 41.41 -3.05
N LEU A 118 17.26 41.52 -3.19
CA LEU A 118 16.60 42.71 -3.73
C LEU A 118 16.85 43.86 -2.75
N LYS A 119 17.86 44.65 -3.05
CA LYS A 119 18.02 45.92 -2.40
C LYS A 119 16.97 46.91 -2.88
#